data_8a486cdf8d9f7195157ee6c701fe4043
#
_entry.id   8a486cdf8d9f7195157ee6c701fe4043
#
_cell.length_a   1.000
_cell.length_b   1.000
_cell.length_c   1.000
_cell.angle_alpha   90.00
_cell.angle_beta   90.00
_cell.angle_gamma   90.00
#
_symmetry.space_group_name_H-M   'P 1'
#
loop_
_entity.id
_entity.type
_entity.pdbx_description
1 polymer ?
#
loop_
_entity_poly.entity_id
_entity_poly.type
_entity_poly.pdbx_seq_one_letter_code
_entity_poly.pdbx_strand_id
1 'polypeptide(L)'
;YEKNIIRKDNLVIGFVFILISCPFINNIEVWISTFLMLFLFNFLLESYQKDIPFSQFYNASFILATLTFIYPNLICLTLLFIISGINYSNLNWQIIFTIFLGLITPYFFYFVFVFVTDVPFVIPEFFNFSQISFSPIQEIHLSKKIWLTILLLVVLVSFFELFMWLYKKSIKSRKSFMTIIWFF
;
A
#
# COMPACT_ATOMS: atom_id res chain seq x y z
N TYR A 1 6.64 -15.07 19.23
CA TYR A 1 5.75 -13.92 18.93
C TYR A 1 4.97 -14.25 17.69
N GLU A 2 3.69 -14.63 17.83
CA GLU A 2 2.81 -14.91 16.68
C GLU A 2 2.49 -13.59 15.96
N LYS A 3 3.09 -13.41 14.80
CA LYS A 3 2.86 -12.26 13.88
C LYS A 3 1.49 -12.33 13.19
N ASN A 4 0.75 -13.41 13.33
CA ASN A 4 -0.46 -13.65 12.57
C ASN A 4 -1.66 -12.92 13.18
N ILE A 5 -2.16 -11.93 12.45
CA ILE A 5 -3.43 -11.26 12.75
C ILE A 5 -4.58 -12.28 12.66
N ILE A 6 -4.47 -13.22 11.74
CA ILE A 6 -5.41 -14.34 11.54
C ILE A 6 -4.71 -15.63 11.96
N ARG A 7 -5.19 -16.23 13.04
CA ARG A 7 -4.57 -17.44 13.66
C ARG A 7 -4.91 -18.76 12.96
N LYS A 8 -5.66 -18.74 11.86
CA LYS A 8 -6.04 -19.93 11.11
C LYS A 8 -5.67 -19.79 9.65
N ASP A 9 -5.08 -20.81 9.09
CA ASP A 9 -4.90 -20.94 7.66
C ASP A 9 -6.26 -20.90 6.98
N ASN A 10 -6.49 -19.87 6.18
CA ASN A 10 -7.78 -19.68 5.53
C ASN A 10 -7.61 -19.70 4.02
N LEU A 11 -7.83 -20.88 3.44
CA LEU A 11 -7.83 -21.10 1.98
C LEU A 11 -8.79 -20.18 1.24
N VAL A 12 -9.88 -19.75 1.89
CA VAL A 12 -10.88 -18.85 1.29
C VAL A 12 -10.25 -17.50 0.94
N ILE A 13 -9.32 -16.98 1.75
CA ILE A 13 -8.64 -15.71 1.45
C ILE A 13 -7.81 -15.83 0.17
N GLY A 14 -7.06 -16.93 0.02
CA GLY A 14 -6.29 -17.19 -1.21
C GLY A 14 -7.18 -17.32 -2.44
N PHE A 15 -8.32 -18.01 -2.32
CA PHE A 15 -9.27 -18.17 -3.40
C PHE A 15 -9.92 -16.82 -3.81
N VAL A 16 -10.34 -16.02 -2.85
CA VAL A 16 -10.87 -14.67 -3.08
C VAL A 16 -9.82 -13.76 -3.74
N PHE A 17 -8.56 -13.83 -3.29
CA PHE A 17 -7.47 -13.08 -3.91
C PHE A 17 -7.28 -13.45 -5.39
N ILE A 18 -7.28 -14.75 -5.71
CA ILE A 18 -7.18 -15.22 -7.11
C ILE A 18 -8.35 -14.70 -7.94
N LEU A 19 -9.58 -14.80 -7.43
CA LEU A 19 -10.77 -14.31 -8.14
C LEU A 19 -10.71 -12.81 -8.43
N ILE A 20 -10.29 -12.01 -7.46
CA ILE A 20 -10.15 -10.55 -7.60
C ILE A 20 -9.05 -10.20 -8.61
N SER A 21 -8.00 -11.01 -8.67
CA SER A 21 -6.84 -10.78 -9.53
C SER A 21 -7.08 -11.18 -11.00
N CYS A 22 -8.07 -12.05 -11.29
CA CYS A 22 -8.35 -12.55 -12.64
C CYS A 22 -8.40 -11.46 -13.74
N PRO A 23 -9.05 -10.30 -13.56
CA PRO A 23 -9.11 -9.26 -14.59
C PRO A 23 -7.77 -8.62 -14.94
N PHE A 24 -6.78 -8.74 -14.07
CA PHE A 24 -5.47 -8.08 -14.18
C PHE A 24 -4.35 -9.04 -14.59
N ILE A 25 -4.68 -10.26 -15.00
CA ILE A 25 -3.72 -11.33 -15.31
C ILE A 25 -2.66 -10.91 -16.34
N ASN A 26 -3.04 -10.07 -17.30
CA ASN A 26 -2.17 -9.64 -18.39
C ASN A 26 -1.27 -8.43 -18.03
N ASN A 27 -1.46 -7.82 -16.86
CA ASN A 27 -0.73 -6.61 -16.46
C ASN A 27 0.33 -6.94 -15.39
N ILE A 28 1.54 -7.25 -15.85
CA ILE A 28 2.66 -7.58 -14.95
C ILE A 28 3.00 -6.46 -13.97
N GLU A 29 2.84 -5.20 -14.39
CA GLU A 29 3.08 -4.02 -13.54
C GLU A 29 2.15 -4.00 -12.33
N VAL A 30 0.87 -4.34 -12.52
CA VAL A 30 -0.12 -4.43 -11.44
C VAL A 30 0.26 -5.51 -10.44
N TRP A 31 0.74 -6.67 -10.92
CA TRP A 31 1.17 -7.77 -10.06
C TRP A 31 2.38 -7.40 -9.22
N ILE A 32 3.41 -6.83 -9.84
CA ILE A 32 4.61 -6.37 -9.14
C ILE A 32 4.24 -5.32 -8.09
N SER A 33 3.41 -4.36 -8.46
CA SER A 33 2.98 -3.29 -7.55
C SER A 33 2.17 -3.82 -6.38
N THR A 34 1.24 -4.75 -6.62
CA THR A 34 0.45 -5.39 -5.56
C THR A 34 1.35 -6.17 -4.59
N PHE A 35 2.32 -6.90 -5.12
CA PHE A 35 3.27 -7.65 -4.31
C PHE A 35 4.13 -6.73 -3.43
N LEU A 36 4.69 -5.67 -4.00
CA LEU A 36 5.45 -4.67 -3.25
C LEU A 36 4.59 -3.99 -2.18
N MET A 37 3.32 -3.72 -2.49
CA MET A 37 2.37 -3.16 -1.54
C MET A 37 2.16 -4.05 -0.31
N LEU A 38 2.08 -5.38 -0.50
CA LEU A 38 1.98 -6.32 0.62
C LEU A 38 3.18 -6.24 1.55
N PHE A 39 4.39 -6.12 1.01
CA PHE A 39 5.60 -5.92 1.82
C PHE A 39 5.59 -4.60 2.55
N LEU A 40 5.15 -3.51 1.89
CA LEU A 40 5.02 -2.20 2.52
C LEU A 40 4.12 -2.29 3.75
N PHE A 41 2.93 -2.89 3.61
CA PHE A 41 2.01 -3.09 4.73
C PHE A 41 2.61 -3.97 5.83
N ASN A 42 3.31 -5.05 5.45
CA ASN A 42 3.96 -5.91 6.43
C ASN A 42 4.95 -5.12 7.30
N PHE A 43 5.81 -4.29 6.69
CA PHE A 43 6.76 -3.46 7.43
C PHE A 43 6.05 -2.42 8.32
N LEU A 44 4.98 -1.79 7.83
CA LEU A 44 4.20 -0.86 8.65
C LEU A 44 3.57 -1.55 9.87
N LEU A 45 2.97 -2.73 9.67
CA LEU A 45 2.39 -3.50 10.78
C LEU A 45 3.45 -4.00 11.76
N GLU A 46 4.64 -4.34 11.28
CA GLU A 46 5.78 -4.72 12.13
C GLU A 46 6.34 -3.57 12.96
N SER A 47 6.08 -2.31 12.57
CA SER A 47 6.51 -1.14 13.34
C SER A 47 5.75 -0.97 14.65
N TYR A 48 4.59 -1.65 14.80
CA TYR A 48 3.79 -1.59 16.01
C TYR A 48 4.52 -2.15 17.23
N GLN A 49 4.51 -1.41 18.34
CA GLN A 49 5.16 -1.78 19.62
C GLN A 49 6.70 -1.94 19.56
N LYS A 50 7.37 -1.41 18.55
CA LYS A 50 8.82 -1.30 18.57
C LYS A 50 9.22 0.06 19.14
N ASP A 51 10.17 0.07 20.07
CA ASP A 51 10.66 1.31 20.67
C ASP A 51 11.37 2.17 19.62
N ILE A 52 12.09 1.53 18.69
CA ILE A 52 12.86 2.22 17.63
C ILE A 52 12.61 1.52 16.28
N PRO A 53 11.52 1.82 15.56
CA PRO A 53 11.15 1.15 14.32
C PRO A 53 11.80 1.74 13.06
N PHE A 54 13.05 2.21 13.12
CA PHE A 54 13.73 2.86 11.99
C PHE A 54 13.80 1.96 10.75
N SER A 55 14.21 0.70 10.93
CA SER A 55 14.35 -0.24 9.82
C SER A 55 13.01 -0.49 9.12
N GLN A 56 11.90 -0.56 9.86
CA GLN A 56 10.59 -0.80 9.31
C GLN A 56 10.09 0.39 8.47
N PHE A 57 10.22 1.60 8.99
CA PHE A 57 9.84 2.81 8.26
C PHE A 57 10.75 3.06 7.06
N TYR A 58 12.06 2.80 7.19
CA TYR A 58 12.98 2.90 6.07
C TYR A 58 12.62 1.92 4.93
N ASN A 59 12.44 0.64 5.26
CA ASN A 59 12.11 -0.38 4.26
C ASN A 59 10.75 -0.12 3.61
N ALA A 60 9.75 0.31 4.39
CA ALA A 60 8.45 0.65 3.85
C ALA A 60 8.50 1.86 2.90
N SER A 61 9.23 2.93 3.27
CA SER A 61 9.39 4.11 2.43
C SER A 61 10.25 3.85 1.19
N PHE A 62 11.27 3.00 1.30
CA PHE A 62 12.05 2.53 0.15
C PHE A 62 11.18 1.79 -0.87
N ILE A 63 10.31 0.89 -0.40
CA ILE A 63 9.38 0.16 -1.27
C ILE A 63 8.38 1.13 -1.90
N LEU A 64 7.85 2.09 -1.13
CA LEU A 64 6.95 3.11 -1.67
C LEU A 64 7.62 3.91 -2.78
N ALA A 65 8.84 4.37 -2.57
CA ALA A 65 9.59 5.11 -3.59
C ALA A 65 9.86 4.25 -4.84
N THR A 66 10.09 2.95 -4.68
CA THR A 66 10.20 2.03 -5.82
C THR A 66 8.88 1.89 -6.58
N LEU A 67 7.76 1.84 -5.85
CA LEU A 67 6.43 1.81 -6.45
C LEU A 67 6.09 3.07 -7.25
N THR A 68 6.59 4.22 -6.84
CA THR A 68 6.34 5.49 -7.55
C THR A 68 7.01 5.57 -8.92
N PHE A 69 7.97 4.72 -9.25
CA PHE A 69 8.47 4.58 -10.62
C PHE A 69 7.44 3.95 -11.56
N ILE A 70 6.57 3.06 -11.03
CA ILE A 70 5.53 2.41 -11.81
C ILE A 70 4.27 3.29 -11.80
N TYR A 71 3.86 3.75 -10.62
CA TYR A 71 2.67 4.57 -10.40
C TYR A 71 3.02 5.81 -9.56
N PRO A 72 3.39 6.94 -10.21
CA PRO A 72 3.83 8.16 -9.52
C PRO A 72 2.83 8.69 -8.49
N ASN A 73 1.54 8.54 -8.74
CA ASN A 73 0.47 9.01 -7.86
C ASN A 73 0.46 8.32 -6.48
N LEU A 74 1.11 7.14 -6.35
CA LEU A 74 1.23 6.44 -5.07
C LEU A 74 2.07 7.20 -4.04
N ILE A 75 2.76 8.27 -4.43
CA ILE A 75 3.49 9.14 -3.48
C ILE A 75 2.55 9.67 -2.37
N CYS A 76 1.26 9.83 -2.65
CA CYS A 76 0.27 10.23 -1.66
C CYS A 76 0.20 9.28 -0.45
N LEU A 77 0.58 8.01 -0.62
CA LEU A 77 0.65 7.04 0.47
C LEU A 77 1.73 7.36 1.52
N THR A 78 2.58 8.34 1.26
CA THR A 78 3.50 8.87 2.29
C THR A 78 2.73 9.37 3.52
N LEU A 79 1.52 9.87 3.33
CA LEU A 79 0.64 10.26 4.44
C LEU A 79 0.31 9.09 5.37
N LEU A 80 0.23 7.87 4.82
CA LEU A 80 -0.02 6.67 5.60
C LEU A 80 1.08 6.41 6.65
N PHE A 81 2.35 6.74 6.35
CA PHE A 81 3.44 6.61 7.33
C PHE A 81 3.24 7.53 8.52
N ILE A 82 2.79 8.76 8.26
CA ILE A 82 2.52 9.75 9.31
C ILE A 82 1.35 9.27 10.17
N ILE A 83 0.24 8.83 9.53
CA ILE A 83 -0.94 8.29 10.22
C ILE A 83 -0.57 7.06 11.05
N SER A 84 0.21 6.14 10.47
CA SER A 84 0.68 4.94 11.16
C SER A 84 1.57 5.30 12.37
N GLY A 85 2.50 6.24 12.19
CA GLY A 85 3.38 6.71 13.26
C GLY A 85 2.62 7.35 14.42
N ILE A 86 1.60 8.16 14.14
CA ILE A 86 0.72 8.75 15.16
C ILE A 86 -0.10 7.65 15.87
N ASN A 87 -0.71 6.76 15.10
CA ASN A 87 -1.57 5.69 15.63
C ASN A 87 -0.83 4.72 16.53
N TYR A 88 0.45 4.46 16.20
CA TYR A 88 1.32 3.57 16.98
C TYR A 88 2.11 4.29 18.08
N SER A 89 1.95 5.63 18.18
CA SER A 89 2.69 6.47 19.12
C SER A 89 4.22 6.40 18.96
N ASN A 90 4.68 6.14 17.74
CA ASN A 90 6.09 5.97 17.40
C ASN A 90 6.65 7.15 16.60
N LEU A 91 5.82 8.19 16.32
CA LEU A 91 6.23 9.30 15.48
C LEU A 91 7.22 10.18 16.24
N ASN A 92 8.49 10.14 15.79
CA ASN A 92 9.58 10.98 16.26
C ASN A 92 10.23 11.69 15.07
N TRP A 93 10.89 12.80 15.30
CA TRP A 93 11.64 13.52 14.26
C TRP A 93 12.63 12.62 13.51
N GLN A 94 13.28 11.71 14.22
CA GLN A 94 14.20 10.72 13.65
C GLN A 94 13.51 9.76 12.69
N ILE A 95 12.26 9.37 12.96
CA ILE A 95 11.47 8.51 12.07
C ILE A 95 11.05 9.28 10.81
N ILE A 96 10.66 10.54 10.94
CA ILE A 96 10.34 11.38 9.78
C ILE A 96 11.55 11.49 8.85
N PHE A 97 12.72 11.72 9.43
CA PHE A 97 13.98 11.76 8.67
C PHE A 97 14.30 10.41 8.02
N THR A 98 14.04 9.31 8.71
CA THR A 98 14.22 7.95 8.17
C THR A 98 13.29 7.66 6.98
N ILE A 99 12.04 8.10 7.06
CA ILE A 99 11.08 8.00 5.94
C ILE A 99 11.60 8.80 4.74
N PHE A 100 12.07 10.02 4.97
CA PHE A 100 12.61 10.86 3.92
C PHE A 100 13.85 10.23 3.25
N LEU A 101 14.76 9.68 4.03
CA LEU A 101 15.92 8.94 3.50
C LEU A 101 15.49 7.73 2.68
N GLY A 102 14.53 6.95 3.16
CA GLY A 102 14.02 5.79 2.42
C GLY A 102 13.36 6.18 1.09
N LEU A 103 12.65 7.31 1.06
CA LEU A 103 12.05 7.84 -0.18
C LEU A 103 13.11 8.29 -1.19
N ILE A 104 14.16 8.94 -0.75
CA ILE A 104 15.21 9.46 -1.63
C ILE A 104 16.09 8.35 -2.18
N THR A 105 16.33 7.29 -1.42
CA THR A 105 17.32 6.26 -1.77
C THR A 105 17.12 5.65 -3.17
N PRO A 106 15.93 5.19 -3.61
CA PRO A 106 15.74 4.66 -4.95
C PRO A 106 15.97 5.69 -6.05
N TYR A 107 15.59 6.95 -5.83
CA TYR A 107 15.82 8.04 -6.79
C TYR A 107 17.30 8.39 -6.91
N PHE A 108 18.03 8.30 -5.81
CA PHE A 108 19.49 8.47 -5.83
C PHE A 108 20.17 7.37 -6.67
N PHE A 109 19.78 6.11 -6.50
CA PHE A 109 20.28 5.02 -7.33
C PHE A 109 19.91 5.18 -8.80
N TYR A 110 18.69 5.61 -9.08
CA TYR A 110 18.25 5.91 -10.45
C TYR A 110 19.08 7.04 -11.06
N PHE A 111 19.33 8.12 -10.32
CA PHE A 111 20.17 9.22 -10.76
C PHE A 111 21.60 8.75 -11.10
N VAL A 112 22.20 7.94 -10.23
CA VAL A 112 23.54 7.38 -10.48
C VAL A 112 23.54 6.49 -11.73
N PHE A 113 22.51 5.67 -11.90
CA PHE A 113 22.37 4.81 -13.09
C PHE A 113 22.29 5.64 -14.37
N VAL A 114 21.44 6.64 -14.39
CA VAL A 114 21.26 7.57 -15.53
C VAL A 114 22.58 8.28 -15.87
N PHE A 115 23.29 8.75 -14.83
CA PHE A 115 24.57 9.41 -15.00
C PHE A 115 25.65 8.49 -15.62
N VAL A 116 25.67 7.23 -15.22
CA VAL A 116 26.66 6.25 -15.76
C VAL A 116 26.31 5.79 -17.17
N THR A 117 25.02 5.75 -17.52
CA THR A 117 24.55 5.24 -18.81
C THR A 117 24.29 6.31 -19.87
N ASP A 118 24.52 7.61 -19.53
CA ASP A 118 24.24 8.76 -20.40
C ASP A 118 22.81 8.80 -20.97
N VAL A 119 21.82 8.22 -20.24
CA VAL A 119 20.41 8.24 -20.59
C VAL A 119 19.78 9.54 -20.06
N PRO A 120 18.82 10.16 -20.75
CA PRO A 120 18.17 11.39 -20.26
C PRO A 120 17.46 11.12 -18.92
N PHE A 121 17.69 12.00 -17.95
CA PHE A 121 17.03 11.92 -16.64
C PHE A 121 15.56 12.33 -16.75
N VAL A 122 14.66 11.40 -16.53
CA VAL A 122 13.22 11.63 -16.55
C VAL A 122 12.68 11.53 -15.12
N ILE A 123 12.19 12.66 -14.60
CA ILE A 123 11.54 12.67 -13.28
C ILE A 123 10.09 12.21 -13.46
N PRO A 124 9.60 11.25 -12.65
CA PRO A 124 8.19 10.88 -12.65
C PRO A 124 7.30 12.10 -12.36
N GLU A 125 6.25 12.29 -13.12
CA GLU A 125 5.29 13.39 -12.91
C GLU A 125 4.40 13.04 -11.70
N PHE A 126 4.83 13.49 -10.53
CA PHE A 126 4.02 13.37 -9.32
C PHE A 126 2.80 14.29 -9.41
N PHE A 127 1.65 13.80 -8.96
CA PHE A 127 0.40 14.58 -8.92
C PHE A 127 -0.21 14.95 -10.27
N ASN A 128 0.09 14.21 -11.32
CA ASN A 128 -0.60 14.38 -12.59
C ASN A 128 -2.03 13.80 -12.50
N PHE A 129 -2.94 14.55 -11.88
CA PHE A 129 -4.34 14.17 -11.74
C PHE A 129 -5.14 14.33 -13.05
N SER A 130 -4.58 14.97 -14.07
CA SER A 130 -5.24 15.13 -15.37
C SER A 130 -5.44 13.80 -16.11
N GLN A 131 -4.66 12.78 -15.77
CA GLN A 131 -4.81 11.42 -16.31
C GLN A 131 -5.91 10.61 -15.60
N ILE A 132 -6.43 11.08 -14.46
CA ILE A 132 -7.60 10.48 -13.82
C ILE A 132 -8.86 10.96 -14.54
N SER A 133 -9.03 10.50 -15.79
CA SER A 133 -10.27 10.74 -16.50
C SER A 133 -11.30 9.69 -16.06
N PHE A 134 -12.42 10.13 -15.50
CA PHE A 134 -13.57 9.26 -15.23
C PHE A 134 -14.31 8.81 -16.50
N SER A 135 -13.91 9.32 -17.67
CA SER A 135 -14.46 8.96 -18.97
C SER A 135 -14.37 7.44 -19.30
N PRO A 136 -13.35 6.69 -18.88
CA PRO A 136 -13.28 5.24 -19.16
C PRO A 136 -14.41 4.43 -18.54
N ILE A 137 -15.09 4.95 -17.52
CA ILE A 137 -16.19 4.20 -16.87
C ILE A 137 -17.40 4.04 -17.81
N GLN A 138 -17.60 4.94 -18.76
CA GLN A 138 -18.70 4.85 -19.74
C GLN A 138 -18.40 3.81 -20.84
N GLU A 139 -17.11 3.62 -21.17
CA GLU A 139 -16.66 2.73 -22.25
C GLU A 139 -16.39 1.28 -21.74
N ILE A 140 -16.44 1.04 -20.43
CA ILE A 140 -16.21 -0.29 -19.87
C ILE A 140 -17.35 -1.23 -20.32
N HIS A 141 -16.98 -2.37 -20.87
CA HIS A 141 -17.91 -3.43 -21.27
C HIS A 141 -18.84 -3.81 -20.11
N LEU A 142 -20.12 -4.09 -20.39
CA LEU A 142 -21.15 -4.33 -19.38
C LEU A 142 -20.77 -5.40 -18.36
N SER A 143 -20.10 -6.48 -18.80
CA SER A 143 -19.61 -7.55 -17.92
C SER A 143 -18.61 -7.06 -16.88
N LYS A 144 -17.70 -6.15 -17.25
CA LYS A 144 -16.73 -5.55 -16.31
C LYS A 144 -17.41 -4.60 -15.31
N LYS A 145 -18.46 -3.87 -15.75
CA LYS A 145 -19.27 -3.02 -14.85
C LYS A 145 -19.98 -3.85 -13.79
N ILE A 146 -20.63 -4.94 -14.18
CA ILE A 146 -21.30 -5.87 -13.26
C ILE A 146 -20.30 -6.44 -12.27
N TRP A 147 -19.15 -6.91 -12.74
CA TRP A 147 -18.10 -7.46 -11.87
C TRP A 147 -17.61 -6.44 -10.85
N LEU A 148 -17.33 -5.19 -11.29
CA LEU A 148 -16.88 -4.09 -10.44
C LEU A 148 -17.93 -3.71 -9.39
N THR A 149 -19.22 -3.74 -9.75
CA THR A 149 -20.32 -3.47 -8.82
C THR A 149 -20.43 -4.56 -7.76
N ILE A 150 -20.29 -5.85 -8.14
CA ILE A 150 -20.29 -6.99 -7.21
C ILE A 150 -19.09 -6.86 -6.25
N LEU A 151 -17.90 -6.55 -6.77
CA LEU A 151 -16.70 -6.37 -5.96
C LEU A 151 -16.88 -5.23 -4.95
N LEU A 152 -17.42 -4.09 -5.38
CA LEU A 152 -17.69 -2.95 -4.50
C LEU A 152 -18.67 -3.33 -3.39
N LEU A 153 -19.74 -4.08 -3.70
CA LEU A 153 -20.70 -4.59 -2.71
C LEU A 153 -20.00 -5.50 -1.67
N VAL A 154 -19.18 -6.44 -2.14
CA VAL A 154 -18.43 -7.35 -1.25
C VAL A 154 -17.50 -6.56 -0.33
N VAL A 155 -16.79 -5.55 -0.86
CA VAL A 155 -15.91 -4.69 -0.07
C VAL A 155 -16.70 -3.93 1.00
N LEU A 156 -17.85 -3.35 0.65
CA LEU A 156 -18.70 -2.63 1.61
C LEU A 156 -19.21 -3.53 2.74
N VAL A 157 -19.68 -4.73 2.41
CA VAL A 157 -20.14 -5.70 3.42
C VAL A 157 -18.98 -6.13 4.31
N SER A 158 -17.83 -6.45 3.71
CA SER A 158 -16.62 -6.82 4.47
C SER A 158 -16.14 -5.70 5.39
N PHE A 159 -16.24 -4.46 4.93
CA PHE A 159 -15.88 -3.28 5.73
C PHE A 159 -16.80 -3.12 6.93
N PHE A 160 -18.11 -3.32 6.75
CA PHE A 160 -19.08 -3.28 7.83
C PHE A 160 -18.85 -4.38 8.86
N GLU A 161 -18.63 -5.63 8.43
CA GLU A 161 -18.30 -6.74 9.33
C GLU A 161 -16.99 -6.49 10.09
N LEU A 162 -15.97 -5.95 9.41
CA LEU A 162 -14.68 -5.63 9.99
C LEU A 162 -14.83 -4.56 11.09
N PHE A 163 -15.69 -3.56 10.86
CA PHE A 163 -15.98 -2.53 11.86
C PHE A 163 -16.64 -3.11 13.10
N MET A 164 -17.67 -3.95 12.92
CA MET A 164 -18.36 -4.64 14.02
C MET A 164 -17.41 -5.58 14.81
N TRP A 165 -16.49 -6.22 14.11
CA TRP A 165 -15.51 -7.12 14.71
C TRP A 165 -14.41 -6.37 15.50
N LEU A 166 -14.02 -5.17 15.04
CA LEU A 166 -13.03 -4.32 15.70
C LEU A 166 -13.39 -3.98 17.15
N TYR A 167 -14.67 -3.71 17.41
CA TYR A 167 -15.13 -3.38 18.76
C TYR A 167 -14.95 -4.54 19.77
N LYS A 168 -14.87 -5.78 19.30
CA LYS A 168 -14.73 -6.99 20.13
C LYS A 168 -13.28 -7.41 20.36
N LYS A 169 -12.28 -6.73 19.77
CA LYS A 169 -10.88 -7.17 19.80
C LYS A 169 -9.99 -6.38 20.76
N SER A 170 -8.83 -6.97 21.07
CA SER A 170 -7.79 -6.34 21.87
C SER A 170 -7.28 -5.03 21.26
N ILE A 171 -6.75 -4.13 22.09
CA ILE A 171 -6.22 -2.81 21.68
C ILE A 171 -5.16 -2.95 20.57
N LYS A 172 -4.32 -3.97 20.64
CA LYS A 172 -3.29 -4.24 19.62
C LYS A 172 -3.89 -4.48 18.24
N SER A 173 -4.85 -5.38 18.15
CA SER A 173 -5.53 -5.69 16.89
C SER A 173 -6.29 -4.50 16.36
N ARG A 174 -6.93 -3.69 17.23
CA ARG A 174 -7.64 -2.47 16.82
C ARG A 174 -6.71 -1.47 16.14
N LYS A 175 -5.53 -1.18 16.71
CA LYS A 175 -4.59 -0.21 16.13
C LYS A 175 -4.06 -0.65 14.76
N SER A 176 -3.72 -1.93 14.60
CA SER A 176 -3.28 -2.47 13.30
C SER A 176 -4.38 -2.38 12.24
N PHE A 177 -5.61 -2.71 12.59
CA PHE A 177 -6.75 -2.60 11.67
C PHE A 177 -7.11 -1.15 11.35
N MET A 178 -7.01 -0.23 12.32
CA MET A 178 -7.20 1.20 12.06
C MET A 178 -6.23 1.72 11.01
N THR A 179 -4.98 1.29 11.03
CA THR A 179 -4.00 1.69 10.00
C THR A 179 -4.40 1.19 8.61
N ILE A 180 -4.97 -0.04 8.51
CA ILE A 180 -5.50 -0.58 7.26
C ILE A 180 -6.73 0.20 6.80
N ILE A 181 -7.66 0.53 7.71
CA ILE A 181 -8.87 1.30 7.39
C ILE A 181 -8.52 2.69 6.86
N TRP A 182 -7.52 3.37 7.41
CA TRP A 182 -7.08 4.67 6.92
C TRP A 182 -6.44 4.62 5.53
N PHE A 183 -6.03 3.43 5.09
CA PHE A 183 -5.50 3.23 3.73
C PHE A 183 -6.61 3.18 2.67
N PHE A 184 -7.78 2.62 3.00
CA PHE A 184 -8.93 2.51 2.11
C PHE A 184 -9.83 3.75 2.16
#